data_ac5baee98a1a144dd6032ae776c85312
#
_entry.id   ac5baee98a1a144dd6032ae776c85312
#
_cell.length_a   1.000
_cell.length_b   1.000
_cell.length_c   1.000
_cell.angle_alpha   90.00
_cell.angle_beta   90.00
_cell.angle_gamma   90.00
#
_symmetry.space_group_name_H-M   'P 1'
#
loop_
_entity.id
_entity.type
_entity.pdbx_description
1 polymer ?
#
loop_
_entity_poly.entity_id
_entity_poly.type
_entity_poly.pdbx_seq_one_letter_code
_entity_poly.pdbx_strand_id
1 'polypeptide(L)'
;MYWYEDEIKQLEDKFILPKGDKMRVLFYGSSSLRMWNTLETDFPQFEVINLAFGGSTLAACCWFFKRLIPLWKPDIFILYAGDNDLGDGRHPEEVFLNFNNIMALIDEHCGHIPIAFISVKQSISRLNLYDSIEFTNKIIREEIELKYPFCSYVDINDAMKTNGVIDSALFEPDGLHLSKKGYKVWRKELKSQFLDNCNAKRL
;
A
#
# COMPACT_ATOMS: atom_id res chain seq x y z
N MET A 1 9.67 -9.98 14.60
CA MET A 1 8.34 -9.30 14.50
C MET A 1 7.92 -8.61 15.80
N TYR A 2 8.51 -8.98 16.96
CA TYR A 2 8.11 -8.41 18.27
C TYR A 2 8.27 -6.90 18.39
N TRP A 3 9.16 -6.29 17.64
CA TRP A 3 9.37 -4.82 17.62
C TRP A 3 8.19 -4.02 17.04
N TYR A 4 7.25 -4.66 16.37
CA TYR A 4 6.01 -4.03 15.92
C TYR A 4 4.86 -4.12 16.95
N GLU A 5 4.97 -4.97 17.99
CA GLU A 5 3.86 -5.33 18.86
C GLU A 5 3.16 -4.12 19.51
N ASP A 6 3.91 -3.10 19.92
CA ASP A 6 3.30 -1.92 20.55
C ASP A 6 2.45 -1.12 19.55
N GLU A 7 2.92 -0.98 18.31
CA GLU A 7 2.16 -0.29 17.26
C GLU A 7 0.95 -1.13 16.82
N ILE A 8 1.12 -2.45 16.71
CA ILE A 8 0.03 -3.37 16.37
C ILE A 8 -1.08 -3.34 17.43
N LYS A 9 -0.76 -3.36 18.73
CA LYS A 9 -1.75 -3.19 19.80
C LYS A 9 -2.50 -1.87 19.70
N GLN A 10 -1.79 -0.77 19.41
CA GLN A 10 -2.44 0.52 19.19
C GLN A 10 -3.40 0.52 18.00
N LEU A 11 -3.12 -0.27 16.96
CA LEU A 11 -4.02 -0.42 15.82
C LEU A 11 -5.22 -1.31 16.16
N GLU A 12 -5.03 -2.37 16.95
CA GLU A 12 -6.12 -3.20 17.47
C GLU A 12 -7.08 -2.38 18.35
N ASP A 13 -6.54 -1.56 19.25
CA ASP A 13 -7.31 -0.70 20.17
C ASP A 13 -8.11 0.39 19.44
N LYS A 14 -7.74 0.75 18.22
CA LYS A 14 -8.48 1.70 17.39
C LYS A 14 -9.76 1.12 16.77
N PHE A 15 -9.98 -0.19 16.91
CA PHE A 15 -11.15 -0.81 16.29
C PHE A 15 -12.43 -0.22 16.85
N ILE A 16 -13.16 0.48 15.98
CA ILE A 16 -14.53 0.93 16.21
C ILE A 16 -15.32 0.42 15.00
N LEU A 17 -16.37 -0.37 15.26
CA LEU A 17 -17.20 -0.87 14.18
C LEU A 17 -17.77 0.31 13.37
N PRO A 18 -17.47 0.37 12.07
CA PRO A 18 -17.97 1.43 11.21
C PRO A 18 -19.51 1.45 11.20
N LYS A 19 -20.11 2.65 11.29
CA LYS A 19 -21.57 2.81 11.41
C LYS A 19 -22.23 3.44 10.17
N GLY A 20 -21.44 3.74 9.13
CA GLY A 20 -21.92 4.46 7.95
C GLY A 20 -22.23 3.55 6.76
N ASP A 21 -22.90 4.14 5.75
CA ASP A 21 -23.21 3.47 4.46
C ASP A 21 -22.12 3.68 3.40
N LYS A 22 -21.02 4.39 3.75
CA LYS A 22 -19.89 4.58 2.84
C LYS A 22 -19.13 3.28 2.65
N MET A 23 -18.60 3.07 1.44
CA MET A 23 -17.66 1.97 1.21
C MET A 23 -16.41 2.16 2.08
N ARG A 24 -15.98 1.08 2.71
CA ARG A 24 -14.79 1.03 3.56
C ARG A 24 -13.56 0.76 2.71
N VAL A 25 -12.67 1.73 2.66
CA VAL A 25 -11.38 1.60 1.98
C VAL A 25 -10.31 1.43 3.04
N LEU A 26 -9.71 0.24 3.06
CA LEU A 26 -8.67 -0.11 4.02
C LEU A 26 -7.29 0.06 3.38
N PHE A 27 -6.45 0.87 4.02
CA PHE A 27 -5.05 1.08 3.67
C PHE A 27 -4.17 0.24 4.61
N TYR A 28 -3.35 -0.63 4.03
CA TYR A 28 -2.48 -1.54 4.77
C TYR A 28 -1.08 -1.57 4.19
N GLY A 29 -0.07 -1.62 5.06
CA GLY A 29 1.33 -1.68 4.64
C GLY A 29 2.25 -0.78 5.46
N SER A 30 3.19 -0.11 4.80
CA SER A 30 4.32 0.53 5.46
C SER A 30 4.11 2.01 5.83
N SER A 31 5.19 2.62 6.33
CA SER A 31 5.20 4.00 6.81
C SER A 31 4.68 5.04 5.82
N SER A 32 4.84 4.80 4.51
CA SER A 32 4.29 5.72 3.51
C SER A 32 2.77 5.84 3.56
N LEU A 33 2.05 4.75 3.88
CA LEU A 33 0.60 4.83 4.14
C LEU A 33 0.32 5.32 5.56
N ARG A 34 1.07 4.86 6.57
CA ARG A 34 0.90 5.27 7.96
C ARG A 34 0.98 6.80 8.13
N MET A 35 1.93 7.43 7.43
CA MET A 35 2.20 8.87 7.53
C MET A 35 1.31 9.72 6.60
N TRP A 36 0.39 9.11 5.85
CA TRP A 36 -0.56 9.84 5.00
C TRP A 36 -1.69 10.43 5.85
N ASN A 37 -1.40 11.50 6.56
CA ASN A 37 -2.30 12.10 7.56
C ASN A 37 -3.55 12.78 6.97
N THR A 38 -3.63 12.91 5.65
CA THR A 38 -4.77 13.55 4.96
C THR A 38 -5.70 12.54 4.26
N LEU A 39 -5.51 11.21 4.50
CA LEU A 39 -6.28 10.18 3.82
C LEU A 39 -7.80 10.41 3.86
N GLU A 40 -8.37 10.72 5.03
CA GLU A 40 -9.81 10.95 5.17
C GLU A 40 -10.29 12.17 4.37
N THR A 41 -9.48 13.24 4.33
CA THR A 41 -9.79 14.45 3.58
C THR A 41 -9.47 14.32 2.09
N ASP A 42 -8.54 13.43 1.74
CA ASP A 42 -8.18 13.13 0.36
C ASP A 42 -9.22 12.24 -0.33
N PHE A 43 -9.93 11.39 0.44
CA PHE A 43 -10.92 10.44 -0.05
C PHE A 43 -12.25 10.52 0.73
N PRO A 44 -12.90 11.70 0.79
CA PRO A 44 -14.06 11.96 1.68
C PRO A 44 -15.33 11.17 1.30
N GLN A 45 -15.35 10.58 0.11
CA GLN A 45 -16.45 9.73 -0.36
C GLN A 45 -16.44 8.33 0.25
N PHE A 46 -15.32 7.93 0.86
CA PHE A 46 -15.13 6.62 1.51
C PHE A 46 -15.08 6.75 3.03
N GLU A 47 -15.33 5.65 3.72
CA GLU A 47 -14.91 5.44 5.08
C GLU A 47 -13.48 4.89 5.05
N VAL A 48 -12.51 5.74 5.40
CA VAL A 48 -11.08 5.40 5.32
C VAL A 48 -10.62 4.72 6.59
N ILE A 49 -10.00 3.56 6.44
CA ILE A 49 -9.40 2.78 7.51
C ILE A 49 -7.89 2.68 7.23
N ASN A 50 -7.06 3.23 8.09
CA ASN A 50 -5.61 3.14 7.94
C ASN A 50 -5.00 2.23 9.01
N LEU A 51 -4.59 1.02 8.61
CA LEU A 51 -3.94 0.02 9.44
C LEU A 51 -2.48 -0.21 9.05
N ALA A 52 -1.88 0.75 8.37
CA ALA A 52 -0.46 0.72 8.04
C ALA A 52 0.40 1.02 9.29
N PHE A 53 1.57 0.39 9.37
CA PHE A 53 2.49 0.54 10.49
C PHE A 53 3.94 0.79 10.05
N GLY A 54 4.71 1.41 10.92
CA GLY A 54 6.04 1.94 10.60
C GLY A 54 7.05 0.85 10.25
N GLY A 55 7.81 1.04 9.14
CA GLY A 55 8.88 0.12 8.76
C GLY A 55 8.42 -1.28 8.35
N SER A 56 7.11 -1.50 8.16
CA SER A 56 6.59 -2.84 7.85
C SER A 56 7.10 -3.36 6.52
N THR A 57 7.48 -4.63 6.55
CA THR A 57 7.76 -5.46 5.38
C THR A 57 6.49 -6.18 4.93
N LEU A 58 6.44 -6.72 3.72
CA LEU A 58 5.34 -7.61 3.30
C LEU A 58 5.24 -8.84 4.20
N ALA A 59 6.38 -9.38 4.64
CA ALA A 59 6.39 -10.47 5.62
C ALA A 59 5.72 -10.09 6.94
N ALA A 60 5.96 -8.87 7.46
CA ALA A 60 5.30 -8.37 8.65
C ALA A 60 3.80 -8.14 8.42
N CYS A 61 3.43 -7.62 7.25
CA CYS A 61 2.03 -7.48 6.86
C CYS A 61 1.30 -8.83 6.85
N CYS A 62 1.90 -9.89 6.30
CA CYS A 62 1.35 -11.24 6.35
C CYS A 62 1.19 -11.74 7.79
N TRP A 63 2.22 -11.54 8.64
CA TRP A 63 2.23 -12.03 10.02
C TRP A 63 1.10 -11.42 10.87
N PHE A 64 0.85 -10.12 10.73
CA PHE A 64 -0.15 -9.41 11.52
C PHE A 64 -1.54 -9.33 10.86
N PHE A 65 -1.69 -9.86 9.65
CA PHE A 65 -2.92 -9.75 8.85
C PHE A 65 -4.16 -10.21 9.62
N LYS A 66 -4.12 -11.43 10.16
CA LYS A 66 -5.28 -12.05 10.86
C LYS A 66 -5.69 -11.33 12.13
N ARG A 67 -4.76 -10.60 12.75
CA ARG A 67 -5.03 -9.80 13.95
C ARG A 67 -5.70 -8.47 13.61
N LEU A 68 -5.28 -7.84 12.50
CA LEU A 68 -5.69 -6.48 12.18
C LEU A 68 -6.89 -6.38 11.23
N ILE A 69 -6.97 -7.24 10.21
CA ILE A 69 -7.81 -6.98 9.04
C ILE A 69 -9.25 -7.53 9.15
N PRO A 70 -9.50 -8.79 9.54
CA PRO A 70 -10.79 -9.44 9.32
C PRO A 70 -11.99 -8.74 9.96
N LEU A 71 -11.80 -8.07 11.11
CA LEU A 71 -12.87 -7.39 11.85
C LEU A 71 -13.42 -6.16 11.10
N TRP A 72 -12.61 -5.53 10.26
CA TRP A 72 -12.98 -4.29 9.55
C TRP A 72 -13.88 -4.53 8.34
N LYS A 73 -13.86 -5.74 7.76
CA LYS A 73 -14.67 -6.11 6.58
C LYS A 73 -14.60 -5.04 5.48
N PRO A 74 -13.42 -4.77 4.91
CA PRO A 74 -13.25 -3.73 3.90
C PRO A 74 -14.01 -4.06 2.62
N ASP A 75 -14.51 -3.04 1.93
CA ASP A 75 -15.08 -3.14 0.60
C ASP A 75 -14.01 -2.97 -0.49
N ILE A 76 -12.91 -2.28 -0.17
CA ILE A 76 -11.76 -2.01 -1.04
C ILE A 76 -10.47 -2.11 -0.21
N PHE A 77 -9.42 -2.69 -0.79
CA PHE A 77 -8.13 -2.88 -0.13
C PHE A 77 -7.00 -2.17 -0.87
N ILE A 78 -6.25 -1.32 -0.19
CA ILE A 78 -5.06 -0.63 -0.72
C ILE A 78 -3.83 -1.16 0.00
N LEU A 79 -2.92 -1.78 -0.75
CA LEU A 79 -1.69 -2.37 -0.23
C LEU A 79 -0.47 -1.58 -0.72
N TYR A 80 0.42 -1.22 0.21
CA TYR A 80 1.73 -0.68 -0.10
C TYR A 80 2.77 -1.20 0.89
N ALA A 81 3.67 -2.06 0.44
CA ALA A 81 4.87 -2.52 1.15
C ALA A 81 5.86 -3.12 0.14
N GLY A 82 7.07 -3.45 0.58
CA GLY A 82 8.12 -4.05 -0.25
C GLY A 82 9.41 -3.24 -0.27
N ASP A 83 9.33 -1.92 -0.08
CA ASP A 83 10.52 -1.07 -0.05
C ASP A 83 11.38 -1.30 1.21
N ASN A 84 10.76 -1.65 2.34
CA ASN A 84 11.51 -2.03 3.56
C ASN A 84 12.11 -3.42 3.46
N ASP A 85 11.41 -4.35 2.80
CA ASP A 85 11.95 -5.69 2.53
C ASP A 85 13.28 -5.59 1.77
N LEU A 86 13.30 -4.83 0.67
CA LEU A 86 14.51 -4.58 -0.10
C LEU A 86 15.55 -3.78 0.69
N GLY A 87 15.10 -2.79 1.47
CA GLY A 87 15.96 -2.00 2.37
C GLY A 87 16.65 -2.84 3.45
N ASP A 88 15.99 -3.90 3.93
CA ASP A 88 16.51 -4.87 4.89
C ASP A 88 17.40 -5.97 4.24
N GLY A 89 17.64 -5.84 2.92
CA GLY A 89 18.51 -6.76 2.17
C GLY A 89 17.79 -8.02 1.67
N ARG A 90 16.47 -8.05 1.63
CA ARG A 90 15.71 -9.13 1.00
C ARG A 90 15.81 -9.04 -0.52
N HIS A 91 15.77 -10.21 -1.17
CA HIS A 91 15.75 -10.29 -2.61
C HIS A 91 14.34 -10.02 -3.17
N PRO A 92 14.21 -9.53 -4.42
CA PRO A 92 12.93 -9.30 -5.08
C PRO A 92 11.99 -10.52 -5.05
N GLU A 93 12.54 -11.72 -5.18
CA GLU A 93 11.79 -12.98 -5.14
C GLU A 93 11.17 -13.26 -3.77
N GLU A 94 11.84 -12.85 -2.67
CA GLU A 94 11.28 -12.96 -1.32
C GLU A 94 10.10 -11.99 -1.13
N VAL A 95 10.22 -10.77 -1.70
CA VAL A 95 9.12 -9.78 -1.74
C VAL A 95 7.95 -10.35 -2.52
N PHE A 96 8.20 -10.93 -3.68
CA PHE A 96 7.20 -11.56 -4.53
C PHE A 96 6.47 -12.73 -3.84
N LEU A 97 7.20 -13.60 -3.13
CA LEU A 97 6.59 -14.69 -2.35
C LEU A 97 5.65 -14.14 -1.27
N ASN A 98 6.06 -13.09 -0.54
CA ASN A 98 5.22 -12.47 0.47
C ASN A 98 4.04 -11.69 -0.14
N PHE A 99 4.19 -11.14 -1.35
CA PHE A 99 3.06 -10.57 -2.10
C PHE A 99 2.00 -11.65 -2.40
N ASN A 100 2.39 -12.81 -2.90
CA ASN A 100 1.45 -13.90 -3.13
C ASN A 100 0.79 -14.39 -1.83
N ASN A 101 1.54 -14.45 -0.72
CA ASN A 101 1.00 -14.82 0.59
C ASN A 101 -0.06 -13.83 1.07
N ILE A 102 0.17 -12.52 0.94
CA ILE A 102 -0.81 -11.52 1.38
C ILE A 102 -2.05 -11.52 0.49
N MET A 103 -1.90 -11.76 -0.83
CA MET A 103 -3.03 -11.91 -1.73
C MET A 103 -3.92 -13.10 -1.34
N ALA A 104 -3.33 -14.24 -0.97
CA ALA A 104 -4.05 -15.39 -0.45
C ALA A 104 -4.79 -15.08 0.87
N LEU A 105 -4.17 -14.32 1.76
CA LEU A 105 -4.81 -13.89 3.01
C LEU A 105 -5.98 -12.93 2.77
N ILE A 106 -5.86 -12.02 1.81
CA ILE A 106 -6.96 -11.13 1.44
C ILE A 106 -8.12 -11.95 0.87
N ASP A 107 -7.86 -12.88 -0.03
CA ASP A 107 -8.89 -13.76 -0.59
C ASP A 107 -9.58 -14.60 0.49
N GLU A 108 -8.81 -15.24 1.39
CA GLU A 108 -9.33 -16.06 2.49
C GLU A 108 -10.24 -15.28 3.46
N HIS A 109 -9.87 -14.04 3.78
CA HIS A 109 -10.50 -13.30 4.89
C HIS A 109 -11.40 -12.15 4.47
N CYS A 110 -11.21 -11.60 3.27
CA CYS A 110 -12.00 -10.50 2.74
C CYS A 110 -12.80 -10.89 1.49
N GLY A 111 -12.48 -12.04 0.87
CA GLY A 111 -13.09 -12.48 -0.39
C GLY A 111 -12.62 -11.68 -1.60
N HIS A 112 -13.34 -11.80 -2.70
CA HIS A 112 -13.01 -11.14 -3.98
C HIS A 112 -13.41 -9.66 -3.99
N ILE A 113 -12.72 -8.85 -3.20
CA ILE A 113 -12.90 -7.40 -3.19
C ILE A 113 -11.90 -6.72 -4.14
N PRO A 114 -12.19 -5.51 -4.65
CA PRO A 114 -11.22 -4.71 -5.38
C PRO A 114 -9.96 -4.42 -4.55
N ILE A 115 -8.79 -4.70 -5.12
CA ILE A 115 -7.48 -4.50 -4.48
C ILE A 115 -6.65 -3.56 -5.36
N ALA A 116 -5.93 -2.61 -4.75
CA ALA A 116 -4.85 -1.89 -5.40
C ALA A 116 -3.52 -2.22 -4.72
N PHE A 117 -2.55 -2.69 -5.49
CA PHE A 117 -1.15 -2.72 -5.07
C PHE A 117 -0.45 -1.47 -5.63
N ILE A 118 -0.03 -0.57 -4.75
CA ILE A 118 0.77 0.59 -5.14
C ILE A 118 2.20 0.11 -5.36
N SER A 119 2.77 0.41 -6.52
CA SER A 119 4.14 0.02 -6.88
C SER A 119 5.15 0.46 -5.82
N VAL A 120 6.15 -0.38 -5.57
CA VAL A 120 7.26 -0.02 -4.68
C VAL A 120 7.94 1.23 -5.24
N LYS A 121 7.96 2.29 -4.44
CA LYS A 121 8.50 3.58 -4.88
C LYS A 121 10.01 3.57 -5.01
N GLN A 122 10.49 4.20 -6.06
CA GLN A 122 11.88 4.62 -6.16
C GLN A 122 12.07 5.86 -5.29
N SER A 123 13.02 5.82 -4.37
CA SER A 123 13.29 6.94 -3.45
C SER A 123 14.77 7.32 -3.48
N ILE A 124 15.06 8.58 -3.12
CA ILE A 124 16.42 9.14 -3.16
C ILE A 124 17.35 8.37 -2.21
N SER A 125 16.87 8.05 -1.00
CA SER A 125 17.66 7.34 0.00
C SER A 125 17.93 5.87 -0.37
N ARG A 126 17.28 5.34 -1.41
CA ARG A 126 17.38 3.95 -1.87
C ARG A 126 17.76 3.83 -3.34
N LEU A 127 18.51 4.80 -3.88
CA LEU A 127 18.99 4.77 -5.27
C LEU A 127 19.83 3.52 -5.59
N ASN A 128 20.56 3.01 -4.59
CA ASN A 128 21.32 1.76 -4.71
C ASN A 128 20.45 0.51 -4.88
N LEU A 129 19.14 0.60 -4.64
CA LEU A 129 18.17 -0.49 -4.79
C LEU A 129 17.31 -0.33 -6.04
N TYR A 130 17.64 0.62 -6.93
CA TYR A 130 16.83 0.96 -8.10
C TYR A 130 16.47 -0.28 -8.94
N ASP A 131 17.46 -1.07 -9.34
CA ASP A 131 17.25 -2.26 -10.18
C ASP A 131 16.42 -3.32 -9.46
N SER A 132 16.64 -3.51 -8.15
CA SER A 132 15.85 -4.44 -7.33
C SER A 132 14.39 -3.97 -7.21
N ILE A 133 14.15 -2.68 -7.03
CA ILE A 133 12.80 -2.10 -7.00
C ILE A 133 12.11 -2.28 -8.36
N GLU A 134 12.79 -1.97 -9.45
CA GLU A 134 12.26 -2.10 -10.81
C GLU A 134 11.90 -3.55 -11.11
N PHE A 135 12.79 -4.50 -10.80
CA PHE A 135 12.54 -5.92 -10.99
C PHE A 135 11.38 -6.43 -10.11
N THR A 136 11.34 -6.03 -8.82
CA THR A 136 10.21 -6.36 -7.92
C THR A 136 8.89 -5.87 -8.49
N ASN A 137 8.82 -4.63 -8.93
CA ASN A 137 7.64 -4.03 -9.52
C ASN A 137 7.20 -4.77 -10.79
N LYS A 138 8.15 -5.16 -11.63
CA LYS A 138 7.89 -5.91 -12.86
C LYS A 138 7.25 -7.26 -12.55
N ILE A 139 7.87 -8.09 -11.69
CA ILE A 139 7.38 -9.45 -11.42
C ILE A 139 6.04 -9.44 -10.68
N ILE A 140 5.80 -8.47 -9.79
CA ILE A 140 4.50 -8.32 -9.11
C ILE A 140 3.43 -7.88 -10.11
N ARG A 141 3.73 -6.93 -10.99
CA ARG A 141 2.78 -6.48 -12.03
C ARG A 141 2.38 -7.63 -12.95
N GLU A 142 3.35 -8.40 -13.46
CA GLU A 142 3.11 -9.57 -14.32
C GLU A 142 2.23 -10.61 -13.60
N GLU A 143 2.47 -10.85 -12.31
CA GLU A 143 1.67 -11.77 -11.50
C GLU A 143 0.23 -11.28 -11.29
N ILE A 144 0.05 -9.98 -11.03
CA ILE A 144 -1.28 -9.36 -10.92
C ILE A 144 -2.07 -9.54 -12.22
N GLU A 145 -1.46 -9.22 -13.36
CA GLU A 145 -2.09 -9.34 -14.69
C GLU A 145 -2.45 -10.81 -15.02
N LEU A 146 -1.65 -11.75 -14.55
CA LEU A 146 -1.84 -13.18 -14.83
C LEU A 146 -2.88 -13.85 -13.92
N LYS A 147 -2.87 -13.54 -12.60
CA LYS A 147 -3.58 -14.35 -11.60
C LYS A 147 -4.62 -13.62 -10.77
N TYR A 148 -4.54 -12.29 -10.67
CA TYR A 148 -5.37 -11.54 -9.73
C TYR A 148 -6.31 -10.54 -10.41
N PRO A 149 -7.40 -10.99 -11.05
CA PRO A 149 -8.30 -10.13 -11.83
C PRO A 149 -9.00 -9.04 -10.99
N PHE A 150 -9.02 -9.20 -9.65
CA PHE A 150 -9.55 -8.19 -8.71
C PHE A 150 -8.48 -7.24 -8.18
N CYS A 151 -7.21 -7.45 -8.53
CA CYS A 151 -6.11 -6.58 -8.13
C CYS A 151 -5.67 -5.71 -9.30
N SER A 152 -5.49 -4.42 -9.03
CA SER A 152 -4.91 -3.45 -9.96
C SER A 152 -3.51 -3.07 -9.50
N TYR A 153 -2.55 -3.07 -10.42
CA TYR A 153 -1.25 -2.47 -10.18
C TYR A 153 -1.33 -0.97 -10.41
N VAL A 154 -1.07 -0.17 -9.38
CA VAL A 154 -1.07 1.29 -9.43
C VAL A 154 0.36 1.78 -9.53
N ASP A 155 0.79 2.21 -10.71
CA ASP A 155 2.13 2.74 -10.91
C ASP A 155 2.23 4.19 -10.46
N ILE A 156 3.13 4.46 -9.50
CA ILE A 156 3.40 5.81 -9.01
C ILE A 156 4.77 6.32 -9.47
N ASN A 157 5.65 5.47 -9.98
CA ASN A 157 7.05 5.80 -10.16
C ASN A 157 7.29 6.83 -11.28
N ASP A 158 6.59 6.72 -12.39
CA ASP A 158 6.74 7.70 -13.48
C ASP A 158 6.21 9.08 -13.09
N ALA A 159 5.09 9.13 -12.35
CA ALA A 159 4.54 10.38 -11.85
C ALA A 159 5.41 11.04 -10.76
N MET A 160 6.35 10.29 -10.18
CA MET A 160 7.32 10.81 -9.20
C MET A 160 8.62 11.30 -9.83
N LYS A 161 8.71 11.35 -11.18
CA LYS A 161 9.89 11.82 -11.91
C LYS A 161 9.61 13.14 -12.62
N THR A 162 10.62 13.99 -12.68
CA THR A 162 10.66 15.19 -13.54
C THR A 162 11.83 15.01 -14.51
N ASN A 163 11.56 15.05 -15.82
CA ASN A 163 12.57 14.79 -16.87
C ASN A 163 13.31 13.44 -16.68
N GLY A 164 12.60 12.39 -16.26
CA GLY A 164 13.18 11.05 -16.05
C GLY A 164 13.98 10.88 -14.74
N VAL A 165 14.10 11.93 -13.92
CA VAL A 165 14.81 11.90 -12.63
C VAL A 165 13.82 11.99 -11.48
N ILE A 166 14.05 11.25 -10.40
CA ILE A 166 13.24 11.31 -9.20
C ILE A 166 13.20 12.74 -8.66
N ASP A 167 11.99 13.29 -8.52
CA ASP A 167 11.80 14.67 -8.04
C ASP A 167 11.96 14.71 -6.50
N SER A 168 13.06 15.31 -6.04
CA SER A 168 13.36 15.45 -4.63
C SER A 168 12.31 16.25 -3.84
N ALA A 169 11.56 17.13 -4.48
CA ALA A 169 10.50 17.90 -3.83
C ALA A 169 9.30 17.04 -3.39
N LEU A 170 9.21 15.81 -3.87
CA LEU A 170 8.17 14.84 -3.49
C LEU A 170 8.49 14.07 -2.21
N PHE A 171 9.68 14.26 -1.66
CA PHE A 171 10.16 13.59 -0.45
C PHE A 171 10.42 14.57 0.69
N GLU A 172 10.36 14.06 1.91
CA GLU A 172 10.86 14.74 3.09
C GLU A 172 12.41 14.78 3.07
N PRO A 173 13.07 15.53 3.97
CA PRO A 173 14.54 15.65 3.97
C PRO A 173 15.29 14.33 4.09
N ASP A 174 14.66 13.26 4.59
CA ASP A 174 15.26 11.93 4.66
C ASP A 174 15.36 11.22 3.29
N GLY A 175 14.75 11.79 2.26
CA GLY A 175 14.73 11.24 0.90
C GLY A 175 13.98 9.91 0.75
N LEU A 176 13.22 9.50 1.78
CA LEU A 176 12.47 8.24 1.83
C LEU A 176 10.96 8.47 1.94
N HIS A 177 10.55 9.23 2.96
CA HIS A 177 9.14 9.50 3.21
C HIS A 177 8.61 10.59 2.29
N LEU A 178 7.32 10.53 1.98
CA LEU A 178 6.70 11.46 1.06
C LEU A 178 6.43 12.82 1.73
N SER A 179 6.74 13.89 1.01
CA SER A 179 6.29 15.23 1.35
C SER A 179 4.78 15.40 1.07
N LYS A 180 4.21 16.52 1.50
CA LYS A 180 2.83 16.90 1.12
C LYS A 180 2.61 16.93 -0.39
N LYS A 181 3.65 17.25 -1.20
CA LYS A 181 3.58 17.21 -2.66
C LYS A 181 3.57 15.76 -3.15
N GLY A 182 4.38 14.89 -2.57
CA GLY A 182 4.41 13.46 -2.89
C GLY A 182 3.05 12.80 -2.66
N TYR A 183 2.39 13.07 -1.53
CA TYR A 183 1.03 12.56 -1.28
C TYR A 183 -0.01 13.07 -2.28
N LYS A 184 0.11 14.31 -2.78
CA LYS A 184 -0.78 14.79 -3.86
C LYS A 184 -0.61 14.00 -5.15
N VAL A 185 0.63 13.59 -5.49
CA VAL A 185 0.90 12.71 -6.63
C VAL A 185 0.27 11.35 -6.39
N TRP A 186 0.53 10.72 -5.26
CA TRP A 186 -0.05 9.41 -4.92
C TRP A 186 -1.58 9.42 -4.93
N ARG A 187 -2.19 10.46 -4.36
CA ARG A 187 -3.64 10.65 -4.41
C ARG A 187 -4.17 10.67 -5.84
N LYS A 188 -3.53 11.44 -6.73
CA LYS A 188 -3.94 11.56 -8.12
C LYS A 188 -3.85 10.21 -8.83
N GLU A 189 -2.72 9.53 -8.69
CA GLU A 189 -2.48 8.25 -9.37
C GLU A 189 -3.41 7.15 -8.82
N LEU A 190 -3.55 7.01 -7.52
CA LEU A 190 -4.46 6.03 -6.92
C LEU A 190 -5.91 6.28 -7.32
N LYS A 191 -6.33 7.54 -7.40
CA LYS A 191 -7.67 7.92 -7.82
C LYS A 191 -7.90 7.56 -9.28
N SER A 192 -7.06 8.06 -10.19
CA SER A 192 -7.24 7.90 -11.64
C SER A 192 -7.07 6.46 -12.11
N GLN A 193 -6.09 5.72 -11.57
CA GLN A 193 -5.81 4.35 -12.00
C GLN A 193 -6.73 3.30 -11.36
N PHE A 194 -7.36 3.60 -10.21
CA PHE A 194 -8.12 2.60 -9.46
C PHE A 194 -9.44 3.09 -8.87
N LEU A 195 -9.45 4.07 -7.96
CA LEU A 195 -10.63 4.39 -7.16
C LEU A 195 -11.81 4.97 -7.95
N ASP A 196 -11.55 5.71 -9.02
CA ASP A 196 -12.62 6.23 -9.88
C ASP A 196 -13.38 5.10 -10.57
N ASN A 197 -12.70 3.99 -10.90
CA ASN A 197 -13.32 2.80 -11.49
C ASN A 197 -14.14 1.98 -10.47
N CYS A 198 -13.75 1.98 -9.19
CA CYS A 198 -14.50 1.31 -8.13
C CYS A 198 -15.84 2.00 -7.86
N ASN A 199 -15.89 3.32 -7.94
CA ASN A 199 -17.12 4.10 -7.78
C ASN A 199 -18.13 3.88 -8.92
N ALA A 200 -17.65 3.72 -10.16
CA ALA A 200 -18.49 3.56 -11.34
C ALA A 200 -19.24 2.20 -11.40
N LYS A 201 -18.79 1.18 -10.70
CA LYS A 201 -19.42 -0.16 -10.69
C LYS A 201 -20.63 -0.29 -9.75
N ARG A 202 -20.96 0.76 -8.99
CA ARG A 202 -22.10 0.78 -8.05
C ARG A 202 -23.31 1.58 -8.56
N LEU A 203 -23.18 2.23 -9.72
CA LEU A 203 -24.26 2.92 -10.45
C LEU A 203 -24.84 1.99 -11.53
#